data_b42fff221a917da17d5805ed2053754b
#
_entry.id   b42fff221a917da17d5805ed2053754b
#
_cell.length_a   1.000
_cell.length_b   1.000
_cell.length_c   1.000
_cell.angle_alpha   90.00
_cell.angle_beta   90.00
_cell.angle_gamma   90.00
#
_symmetry.space_group_name_H-M   'P 1'
#
loop_
_entity.id
_entity.type
_entity.pdbx_description
1 polymer ?
#
loop_
_entity_poly.entity_id
_entity_poly.type
_entity_poly.pdbx_seq_one_letter_code
_entity_poly.pdbx_strand_id
1 'polypeptide(L)'
;MPAPLTLAVAQPPCAPGDVDANVAAHAETIRAARSRMVLFPELSLSGYELDAENIEPADPRLAPLVDACARTGAVALAGAPVDSHIAVLRVDAAGVTVAYRKINLGDAEAVRFRPGREFTAITVDGWRFGLAVCKDTGVPRHLAGTAALGIDAYLAGVCDNDPAVVDERAHRAATGHGVWVAFASFAGRAGGGYDPAAGHSSIRTPDGLVVAQAGPEPGALARATLL
;
A
#
# COMPACT_ATOMS: atom_id res chain seq x y z
N MET A 1 1.46 -8.15 -23.84
CA MET A 1 0.92 -7.83 -22.50
C MET A 1 1.25 -8.97 -21.56
N PRO A 2 1.52 -8.72 -20.28
CA PRO A 2 1.72 -9.78 -19.28
C PRO A 2 0.44 -10.65 -19.15
N ALA A 3 0.58 -11.84 -18.54
CA ALA A 3 -0.58 -12.67 -18.20
C ALA A 3 -1.48 -11.96 -17.16
N PRO A 4 -2.80 -12.27 -17.12
CA PRO A 4 -3.69 -11.69 -16.11
C PRO A 4 -3.17 -11.91 -14.69
N LEU A 5 -3.24 -10.86 -13.84
CA LEU A 5 -2.73 -10.90 -12.47
C LEU A 5 -3.82 -10.49 -11.49
N THR A 6 -4.02 -11.27 -10.42
CA THR A 6 -4.94 -10.92 -9.35
C THR A 6 -4.28 -10.00 -8.32
N LEU A 7 -4.91 -8.85 -8.05
CA LEU A 7 -4.50 -7.85 -7.06
C LEU A 7 -5.61 -7.65 -6.02
N ALA A 8 -5.23 -7.62 -4.75
CA ALA A 8 -6.11 -7.21 -3.66
C ALA A 8 -5.58 -5.93 -3.00
N VAL A 9 -6.49 -5.04 -2.62
CA VAL A 9 -6.27 -3.91 -1.71
C VAL A 9 -6.97 -4.20 -0.40
N ALA A 10 -6.26 -4.09 0.70
CA ALA A 10 -6.70 -4.60 2.00
C ALA A 10 -6.77 -3.50 3.06
N GLN A 11 -7.70 -3.66 3.98
CA GLN A 11 -7.93 -2.79 5.15
C GLN A 11 -7.85 -3.64 6.41
N PRO A 12 -6.67 -4.20 6.79
CA PRO A 12 -6.59 -5.06 7.96
C PRO A 12 -7.03 -4.28 9.21
N PRO A 13 -7.57 -4.94 10.23
CA PRO A 13 -7.70 -4.34 11.56
C PRO A 13 -6.35 -3.82 12.01
N CYS A 14 -6.33 -2.63 12.59
CA CYS A 14 -5.12 -1.98 13.06
C CYS A 14 -5.12 -1.88 14.60
N ALA A 15 -4.02 -2.28 15.21
CA ALA A 15 -3.67 -2.02 16.59
C ALA A 15 -2.51 -1.01 16.61
N PRO A 16 -2.78 0.31 16.75
CA PRO A 16 -1.75 1.33 16.71
C PRO A 16 -0.63 1.06 17.71
N GLY A 17 0.63 1.03 17.23
CA GLY A 17 1.83 0.74 18.02
C GLY A 17 2.12 -0.75 18.25
N ASP A 18 1.19 -1.66 17.98
CA ASP A 18 1.38 -3.10 18.20
C ASP A 18 1.75 -3.81 16.89
N VAL A 19 3.05 -3.91 16.64
CA VAL A 19 3.59 -4.53 15.42
C VAL A 19 3.21 -6.01 15.32
N ASP A 20 3.23 -6.75 16.42
CA ASP A 20 2.94 -8.19 16.40
C ASP A 20 1.48 -8.46 16.05
N ALA A 21 0.55 -7.70 16.64
CA ALA A 21 -0.87 -7.79 16.30
C ALA A 21 -1.12 -7.40 14.83
N ASN A 22 -0.48 -6.33 14.35
CA ASN A 22 -0.63 -5.89 12.97
C ASN A 22 -0.04 -6.91 11.98
N VAL A 23 1.12 -7.48 12.26
CA VAL A 23 1.71 -8.56 11.44
C VAL A 23 0.79 -9.78 11.38
N ALA A 24 0.20 -10.18 12.50
CA ALA A 24 -0.74 -11.29 12.53
C ALA A 24 -1.98 -11.02 11.64
N ALA A 25 -2.56 -9.82 11.74
CA ALA A 25 -3.70 -9.40 10.90
C ALA A 25 -3.33 -9.35 9.40
N HIS A 26 -2.14 -8.85 9.06
CA HIS A 26 -1.66 -8.86 7.68
C HIS A 26 -1.45 -10.27 7.14
N ALA A 27 -0.83 -11.16 7.91
CA ALA A 27 -0.61 -12.55 7.51
C ALA A 27 -1.93 -13.29 7.27
N GLU A 28 -2.95 -13.05 8.10
CA GLU A 28 -4.30 -13.58 7.90
C GLU A 28 -4.93 -13.02 6.62
N THR A 29 -4.81 -11.72 6.41
CA THR A 29 -5.33 -11.03 5.21
C THR A 29 -4.66 -11.57 3.94
N ILE A 30 -3.34 -11.79 3.93
CA ILE A 30 -2.62 -12.40 2.79
C ILE A 30 -3.22 -13.76 2.43
N ARG A 31 -3.48 -14.61 3.44
CA ARG A 31 -4.07 -15.94 3.22
C ARG A 31 -5.51 -15.85 2.70
N ALA A 32 -6.30 -14.90 3.22
CA ALA A 32 -7.70 -14.71 2.83
C ALA A 32 -7.85 -14.07 1.43
N ALA A 33 -6.92 -13.22 1.02
CA ALA A 33 -7.00 -12.44 -0.21
C ALA A 33 -7.04 -13.30 -1.49
N ARG A 34 -6.42 -14.49 -1.49
CA ARG A 34 -6.33 -15.38 -2.66
C ARG A 34 -5.91 -14.62 -3.92
N SER A 35 -4.90 -13.77 -3.78
CA SER A 35 -4.42 -12.89 -4.83
C SER A 35 -2.92 -13.02 -4.99
N ARG A 36 -2.44 -12.77 -6.19
CA ARG A 36 -1.00 -12.79 -6.49
C ARG A 36 -0.26 -11.61 -5.87
N MET A 37 -0.96 -10.47 -5.74
CA MET A 37 -0.46 -9.30 -5.00
C MET A 37 -1.48 -8.86 -3.96
N VAL A 38 -0.97 -8.38 -2.80
CA VAL A 38 -1.78 -7.80 -1.74
C VAL A 38 -1.13 -6.46 -1.32
N LEU A 39 -1.88 -5.38 -1.46
CA LEU A 39 -1.45 -4.04 -1.08
C LEU A 39 -2.10 -3.65 0.24
N PHE A 40 -1.31 -3.11 1.15
CA PHE A 40 -1.69 -2.63 2.47
C PHE A 40 -1.53 -1.12 2.59
N PRO A 41 -2.18 -0.47 3.59
CA PRO A 41 -2.10 0.96 3.82
C PRO A 41 -0.69 1.47 4.18
N GLU A 42 -0.54 2.80 4.16
CA GLU A 42 0.61 3.52 4.69
C GLU A 42 0.84 3.18 6.17
N LEU A 43 2.11 2.90 6.57
CA LEU A 43 2.48 2.56 7.95
C LEU A 43 1.63 1.43 8.57
N SER A 44 1.09 0.52 7.75
CA SER A 44 0.11 -0.48 8.20
C SER A 44 0.65 -1.48 9.22
N LEU A 45 1.98 -1.65 9.31
CA LEU A 45 2.60 -2.54 10.29
C LEU A 45 2.77 -1.91 11.68
N SER A 46 2.82 -0.58 11.77
CA SER A 46 2.89 0.14 13.05
C SER A 46 1.60 0.83 13.46
N GLY A 47 0.64 0.93 12.54
CA GLY A 47 -0.38 1.97 12.60
C GLY A 47 0.22 3.32 12.22
N TYR A 48 -0.63 4.33 12.04
CA TYR A 48 -0.18 5.69 11.72
C TYR A 48 0.35 6.40 12.97
N GLU A 49 1.29 5.74 13.66
CA GLU A 49 1.97 6.28 14.84
C GLU A 49 3.35 6.78 14.41
N LEU A 50 3.49 8.12 14.35
CA LEU A 50 4.70 8.74 13.78
C LEU A 50 5.94 8.56 14.66
N ASP A 51 5.78 8.20 15.92
CA ASP A 51 6.85 7.88 16.88
C ASP A 51 7.15 6.38 17.03
N ALA A 52 6.44 5.53 16.30
CA ALA A 52 6.65 4.09 16.31
C ALA A 52 8.11 3.72 15.96
N GLU A 53 8.63 2.65 16.53
CA GLU A 53 9.96 2.13 16.24
C GLU A 53 10.13 1.76 14.75
N ASN A 54 11.36 1.86 14.24
CA ASN A 54 11.66 1.35 12.90
C ASN A 54 11.47 -0.17 12.85
N ILE A 55 10.96 -0.64 11.72
CA ILE A 55 10.76 -2.07 11.42
C ILE A 55 11.66 -2.40 10.24
N GLU A 56 12.85 -2.93 10.53
CA GLU A 56 13.82 -3.26 9.50
C GLU A 56 13.43 -4.54 8.73
N PRO A 57 13.87 -4.71 7.47
CA PRO A 57 13.56 -5.93 6.70
C PRO A 57 13.98 -7.24 7.37
N ALA A 58 15.01 -7.21 8.22
CA ALA A 58 15.49 -8.36 8.97
C ALA A 58 14.77 -8.58 10.32
N ASP A 59 13.76 -7.78 10.63
CA ASP A 59 13.02 -7.92 11.89
C ASP A 59 12.33 -9.28 11.97
N PRO A 60 12.62 -10.09 12.99
CA PRO A 60 12.05 -11.44 13.12
C PRO A 60 10.53 -11.45 13.25
N ARG A 61 9.91 -10.35 13.71
CA ARG A 61 8.45 -10.21 13.78
C ARG A 61 7.80 -10.32 12.40
N LEU A 62 8.52 -10.06 11.30
CA LEU A 62 7.99 -10.16 9.93
C LEU A 62 7.92 -11.60 9.39
N ALA A 63 8.47 -12.59 10.10
CA ALA A 63 8.46 -13.98 9.65
C ALA A 63 7.05 -14.54 9.31
N PRO A 64 5.96 -14.23 10.05
CA PRO A 64 4.62 -14.66 9.69
C PRO A 64 4.12 -14.15 8.32
N LEU A 65 4.59 -12.98 7.86
CA LEU A 65 4.26 -12.44 6.53
C LEU A 65 4.95 -13.23 5.43
N VAL A 66 6.25 -13.50 5.61
CA VAL A 66 7.06 -14.32 4.68
C VAL A 66 6.43 -15.71 4.53
N ASP A 67 6.04 -16.31 5.65
CA ASP A 67 5.38 -17.61 5.70
C ASP A 67 4.03 -17.62 4.98
N ALA A 68 3.21 -16.58 5.19
CA ALA A 68 1.94 -16.41 4.47
C ALA A 68 2.16 -16.25 2.96
N CYS A 69 3.13 -15.44 2.55
CA CYS A 69 3.49 -15.27 1.15
C CYS A 69 4.02 -16.58 0.52
N ALA A 70 4.87 -17.32 1.24
CA ALA A 70 5.40 -18.59 0.76
C ALA A 70 4.29 -19.64 0.51
N ARG A 71 3.29 -19.70 1.42
CA ARG A 71 2.19 -20.66 1.30
C ARG A 71 1.17 -20.30 0.21
N THR A 72 1.00 -19.01 -0.07
CA THR A 72 -0.01 -18.53 -1.03
C THR A 72 0.57 -18.21 -2.40
N GLY A 73 1.88 -18.09 -2.52
CA GLY A 73 2.56 -17.57 -3.71
C GLY A 73 2.37 -16.06 -3.89
N ALA A 74 1.86 -15.36 -2.87
CA ALA A 74 1.60 -13.93 -2.96
C ALA A 74 2.87 -13.08 -2.81
N VAL A 75 2.82 -11.86 -3.36
CA VAL A 75 3.70 -10.76 -3.03
C VAL A 75 2.88 -9.73 -2.26
N ALA A 76 3.31 -9.36 -1.05
CA ALA A 76 2.66 -8.34 -0.25
C ALA A 76 3.47 -7.04 -0.25
N LEU A 77 2.76 -5.89 -0.27
CA LEU A 77 3.33 -4.56 -0.12
C LEU A 77 2.74 -3.94 1.15
N ALA A 78 3.54 -3.80 2.19
CA ALA A 78 3.11 -3.33 3.51
C ALA A 78 3.83 -2.05 3.91
N GLY A 79 3.10 -1.09 4.50
CA GLY A 79 3.67 0.17 4.98
C GLY A 79 4.36 0.00 6.34
N ALA A 80 5.56 0.59 6.48
CA ALA A 80 6.33 0.56 7.72
C ALA A 80 7.24 1.78 7.87
N PRO A 81 7.60 2.19 9.12
CA PRO A 81 8.74 3.07 9.37
C PRO A 81 10.03 2.25 9.25
N VAL A 82 10.93 2.66 8.34
CA VAL A 82 12.22 1.97 8.09
C VAL A 82 13.33 3.00 7.95
N ASP A 83 14.39 2.88 8.73
CA ASP A 83 15.57 3.76 8.64
C ASP A 83 15.19 5.25 8.55
N SER A 84 14.30 5.71 9.44
CA SER A 84 13.78 7.08 9.45
C SER A 84 13.05 7.50 8.16
N HIS A 85 12.45 6.57 7.42
CA HIS A 85 11.59 6.83 6.27
C HIS A 85 10.22 6.15 6.46
N ILE A 86 9.19 6.74 5.89
CA ILE A 86 7.94 6.03 5.63
C ILE A 86 8.18 5.20 4.38
N ALA A 87 8.10 3.88 4.50
CA ALA A 87 8.49 2.97 3.45
C ALA A 87 7.39 1.95 3.10
N VAL A 88 7.52 1.37 1.93
CA VAL A 88 6.79 0.17 1.51
C VAL A 88 7.77 -1.00 1.53
N LEU A 89 7.47 -1.99 2.34
CA LEU A 89 8.14 -3.27 2.36
C LEU A 89 7.50 -4.20 1.33
N ARG A 90 8.33 -4.81 0.47
CA ARG A 90 7.94 -5.95 -0.34
C ARG A 90 8.26 -7.22 0.44
N VAL A 91 7.25 -8.07 0.61
CA VAL A 91 7.35 -9.37 1.26
C VAL A 91 6.97 -10.45 0.25
N ASP A 92 7.79 -11.45 0.11
CA ASP A 92 7.50 -12.66 -0.67
C ASP A 92 8.18 -13.90 -0.03
N ALA A 93 8.14 -15.04 -0.70
CA ALA A 93 8.73 -16.27 -0.19
C ALA A 93 10.26 -16.19 0.02
N ALA A 94 10.93 -15.24 -0.62
CA ALA A 94 12.38 -15.03 -0.49
C ALA A 94 12.74 -14.15 0.71
N GLY A 95 11.77 -13.46 1.32
CA GLY A 95 11.97 -12.60 2.47
C GLY A 95 11.37 -11.20 2.31
N VAL A 96 11.96 -10.24 3.01
CA VAL A 96 11.50 -8.84 3.06
C VAL A 96 12.56 -7.91 2.50
N THR A 97 12.14 -6.95 1.67
CA THR A 97 13.01 -5.90 1.14
C THR A 97 12.29 -4.54 1.16
N VAL A 98 13.04 -3.45 1.21
CA VAL A 98 12.47 -2.10 1.05
C VAL A 98 12.23 -1.86 -0.44
N ALA A 99 10.96 -1.74 -0.84
CA ALA A 99 10.59 -1.49 -2.22
C ALA A 99 10.50 0.00 -2.54
N TYR A 100 10.12 0.84 -1.59
CA TYR A 100 9.93 2.27 -1.82
C TYR A 100 10.07 3.06 -0.52
N ARG A 101 10.51 4.30 -0.61
CA ARG A 101 10.51 5.32 0.45
C ARG A 101 9.71 6.52 0.01
N LYS A 102 8.73 6.95 0.80
CA LYS A 102 7.84 8.09 0.52
C LYS A 102 8.63 9.35 0.22
N ILE A 103 8.34 9.99 -0.91
CA ILE A 103 9.04 11.19 -1.37
C ILE A 103 8.42 12.46 -0.77
N ASN A 104 7.09 12.55 -0.76
CA ASN A 104 6.39 13.76 -0.34
C ASN A 104 5.81 13.56 1.06
N LEU A 105 6.50 14.10 2.06
CA LEU A 105 6.09 14.02 3.46
C LEU A 105 5.05 15.07 3.81
N GLY A 106 4.13 14.73 4.72
CA GLY A 106 3.32 15.69 5.47
C GLY A 106 4.17 16.46 6.48
N ASP A 107 3.67 17.60 6.95
CA ASP A 107 4.42 18.47 7.88
C ASP A 107 4.73 17.75 9.21
N ALA A 108 3.77 17.01 9.74
CA ALA A 108 3.97 16.19 10.94
C ALA A 108 4.96 15.03 10.71
N GLU A 109 4.91 14.41 9.52
CA GLU A 109 5.83 13.34 9.14
C GLU A 109 7.28 13.84 9.01
N ALA A 110 7.48 15.05 8.47
CA ALA A 110 8.78 15.65 8.25
C ALA A 110 9.54 15.98 9.55
N VAL A 111 8.85 15.99 10.70
CA VAL A 111 9.49 16.15 12.02
C VAL A 111 10.39 14.95 12.33
N ARG A 112 10.00 13.75 11.91
CA ARG A 112 10.70 12.51 12.22
C ARG A 112 11.32 11.82 11.02
N PHE A 113 10.60 11.81 9.90
CA PHE A 113 11.00 11.06 8.73
C PHE A 113 11.77 11.90 7.72
N ARG A 114 12.61 11.23 6.94
CA ARG A 114 13.33 11.81 5.81
C ARG A 114 12.61 11.44 4.51
N PRO A 115 12.54 12.34 3.52
CA PRO A 115 11.96 12.03 2.22
C PRO A 115 12.82 11.01 1.45
N GLY A 116 12.16 10.10 0.76
CA GLY A 116 12.77 9.32 -0.31
C GLY A 116 13.20 10.22 -1.48
N ARG A 117 13.95 9.67 -2.43
CA ARG A 117 14.51 10.46 -3.54
C ARG A 117 14.17 9.92 -4.92
N GLU A 118 13.71 8.67 -5.02
CA GLU A 118 13.59 7.97 -6.28
C GLU A 118 12.15 7.52 -6.53
N PHE A 119 11.64 7.83 -7.71
CA PHE A 119 10.44 7.16 -8.22
C PHE A 119 10.78 5.70 -8.45
N THR A 120 9.89 4.80 -8.05
CA THR A 120 10.19 3.37 -8.05
C THR A 120 9.09 2.58 -8.72
N ALA A 121 9.48 1.59 -9.50
CA ALA A 121 8.61 0.55 -9.99
C ALA A 121 9.20 -0.83 -9.66
N ILE A 122 8.34 -1.76 -9.28
CA ILE A 122 8.68 -3.18 -9.11
C ILE A 122 8.04 -4.01 -10.22
N THR A 123 8.61 -5.18 -10.50
CA THR A 123 8.03 -6.11 -11.47
C THR A 123 7.57 -7.38 -10.76
N VAL A 124 6.33 -7.81 -11.05
CA VAL A 124 5.78 -9.11 -10.63
C VAL A 124 5.07 -9.73 -11.83
N ASP A 125 5.48 -10.93 -12.20
CA ASP A 125 4.90 -11.71 -13.32
C ASP A 125 4.78 -10.91 -14.65
N GLY A 126 5.76 -10.03 -14.90
CA GLY A 126 5.82 -9.17 -16.08
C GLY A 126 5.06 -7.84 -15.96
N TRP A 127 4.21 -7.65 -14.96
CA TRP A 127 3.55 -6.38 -14.66
C TRP A 127 4.50 -5.41 -13.96
N ARG A 128 4.51 -4.16 -14.37
CA ARG A 128 5.30 -3.09 -13.76
C ARG A 128 4.42 -2.22 -12.87
N PHE A 129 4.65 -2.28 -11.57
CA PHE A 129 3.90 -1.56 -10.55
C PHE A 129 4.67 -0.35 -10.03
N GLY A 130 4.22 0.87 -10.33
CA GLY A 130 4.73 2.10 -9.74
C GLY A 130 4.24 2.25 -8.30
N LEU A 131 5.11 2.67 -7.39
CA LEU A 131 4.81 2.77 -5.97
C LEU A 131 4.68 4.20 -5.49
N ALA A 132 3.75 4.42 -4.58
CA ALA A 132 3.48 5.68 -3.92
C ALA A 132 2.98 5.47 -2.49
N VAL A 133 3.02 6.53 -1.67
CA VAL A 133 2.43 6.53 -0.33
C VAL A 133 1.67 7.84 -0.12
N CYS A 134 0.37 7.74 0.15
CA CYS A 134 -0.54 8.79 0.60
C CYS A 134 -0.34 10.14 -0.10
N LYS A 135 0.37 11.11 0.52
CA LYS A 135 0.60 12.46 -0.03
C LYS A 135 1.23 12.43 -1.42
N ASP A 136 2.02 11.41 -1.77
CA ASP A 136 2.58 11.26 -3.12
C ASP A 136 1.49 11.26 -4.19
N THR A 137 0.33 10.66 -3.92
CA THR A 137 -0.81 10.56 -4.85
C THR A 137 -1.44 11.91 -5.19
N GLY A 138 -1.28 12.89 -4.30
CA GLY A 138 -1.74 14.26 -4.49
C GLY A 138 -0.75 15.17 -5.23
N VAL A 139 0.47 14.70 -5.51
CA VAL A 139 1.55 15.50 -6.15
C VAL A 139 1.71 15.10 -7.62
N PRO A 140 1.29 15.95 -8.57
CA PRO A 140 1.31 15.61 -10.01
C PRO A 140 2.71 15.19 -10.52
N ARG A 141 3.78 15.83 -10.01
CA ARG A 141 5.16 15.49 -10.38
C ARG A 141 5.53 14.06 -9.96
N HIS A 142 5.00 13.58 -8.83
CA HIS A 142 5.27 12.21 -8.38
C HIS A 142 4.66 11.19 -9.35
N LEU A 143 3.40 11.37 -9.67
CA LEU A 143 2.70 10.49 -10.60
C LEU A 143 3.35 10.50 -11.98
N ALA A 144 3.66 11.70 -12.53
CA ALA A 144 4.32 11.82 -13.83
C ALA A 144 5.71 11.15 -13.83
N GLY A 145 6.52 11.36 -12.78
CA GLY A 145 7.84 10.72 -12.66
C GLY A 145 7.76 9.20 -12.54
N THR A 146 6.77 8.70 -11.81
CA THR A 146 6.54 7.25 -11.67
C THR A 146 6.01 6.65 -12.97
N ALA A 147 5.10 7.33 -13.67
CA ALA A 147 4.56 6.89 -14.96
C ALA A 147 5.64 6.84 -16.05
N ALA A 148 6.61 7.76 -16.01
CA ALA A 148 7.76 7.76 -16.93
C ALA A 148 8.65 6.51 -16.83
N LEU A 149 8.51 5.72 -15.75
CA LEU A 149 9.16 4.41 -15.62
C LEU A 149 8.50 3.33 -16.49
N GLY A 150 7.42 3.63 -17.20
CA GLY A 150 6.68 2.68 -18.04
C GLY A 150 5.92 1.66 -17.18
N ILE A 151 5.14 2.14 -16.25
CA ILE A 151 4.33 1.31 -15.36
C ILE A 151 3.00 0.91 -16.02
N ASP A 152 2.50 -0.28 -15.65
CA ASP A 152 1.16 -0.76 -16.03
C ASP A 152 0.12 -0.39 -14.98
N ALA A 153 0.54 -0.28 -13.71
CA ALA A 153 -0.31 0.06 -12.59
C ALA A 153 0.40 0.97 -11.57
N TYR A 154 -0.37 1.88 -10.95
CA TYR A 154 0.07 2.76 -9.87
C TYR A 154 -0.55 2.33 -8.55
N LEU A 155 0.27 1.96 -7.58
CA LEU A 155 -0.14 1.39 -6.30
C LEU A 155 0.19 2.34 -5.16
N ALA A 156 -0.76 2.60 -4.26
CA ALA A 156 -0.51 3.40 -3.08
C ALA A 156 -1.17 2.86 -1.81
N GLY A 157 -0.40 2.76 -0.73
CA GLY A 157 -0.92 2.70 0.63
C GLY A 157 -1.26 4.11 1.10
N VAL A 158 -2.47 4.33 1.62
CA VAL A 158 -2.94 5.65 2.06
C VAL A 158 -3.52 5.61 3.47
N CYS A 159 -3.53 6.78 4.13
CA CYS A 159 -4.25 7.04 5.36
C CYS A 159 -4.92 8.40 5.21
N ASP A 160 -6.24 8.45 5.17
CA ASP A 160 -7.03 9.67 5.03
C ASP A 160 -8.39 9.48 5.73
N ASN A 161 -9.01 10.57 6.17
CA ASN A 161 -10.34 10.56 6.78
C ASN A 161 -11.44 10.84 5.74
N ASP A 162 -11.07 11.38 4.57
CA ASP A 162 -12.01 11.75 3.52
C ASP A 162 -11.91 10.79 2.33
N PRO A 163 -12.89 9.90 2.16
CA PRO A 163 -12.91 8.97 1.03
C PRO A 163 -13.02 9.68 -0.33
N ALA A 164 -13.62 10.87 -0.39
CA ALA A 164 -13.75 11.61 -1.65
C ALA A 164 -12.40 12.13 -2.15
N VAL A 165 -11.51 12.53 -1.25
CA VAL A 165 -10.13 12.94 -1.58
C VAL A 165 -9.33 11.76 -2.12
N VAL A 166 -9.45 10.58 -1.50
CA VAL A 166 -8.78 9.35 -1.95
C VAL A 166 -9.30 8.93 -3.32
N ASP A 167 -10.62 8.97 -3.50
CA ASP A 167 -11.30 8.60 -4.74
C ASP A 167 -10.92 9.51 -5.92
N GLU A 168 -10.92 10.82 -5.71
CA GLU A 168 -10.52 11.82 -6.73
C GLU A 168 -9.08 11.61 -7.17
N ARG A 169 -8.16 11.40 -6.23
CA ARG A 169 -6.74 11.16 -6.53
C ARG A 169 -6.56 9.86 -7.33
N ALA A 170 -7.28 8.80 -6.98
CA ALA A 170 -7.23 7.53 -7.69
C ALA A 170 -7.78 7.66 -9.12
N HIS A 171 -8.91 8.35 -9.30
CA HIS A 171 -9.50 8.61 -10.61
C HIS A 171 -8.57 9.42 -11.51
N ARG A 172 -8.04 10.54 -10.99
CA ARG A 172 -7.09 11.40 -11.71
C ARG A 172 -5.83 10.66 -12.12
N ALA A 173 -5.30 9.79 -11.24
CA ALA A 173 -4.11 8.99 -11.55
C ALA A 173 -4.38 8.02 -12.70
N ALA A 174 -5.52 7.33 -12.70
CA ALA A 174 -5.89 6.38 -13.73
C ALA A 174 -6.08 7.08 -15.09
N THR A 175 -6.96 8.07 -15.15
CA THR A 175 -7.33 8.75 -16.41
C THR A 175 -6.22 9.63 -16.96
N GLY A 176 -5.42 10.25 -16.10
CA GLY A 176 -4.35 11.15 -16.50
C GLY A 176 -3.15 10.44 -17.15
N HIS A 177 -2.95 9.15 -16.87
CA HIS A 177 -1.81 8.38 -17.38
C HIS A 177 -2.19 7.07 -18.06
N GLY A 178 -3.47 6.72 -18.10
CA GLY A 178 -3.95 5.49 -18.76
C GLY A 178 -3.38 4.22 -18.12
N VAL A 179 -3.26 4.19 -16.78
CA VAL A 179 -2.73 3.05 -16.01
C VAL A 179 -3.78 2.51 -15.04
N TRP A 180 -3.68 1.25 -14.70
CA TRP A 180 -4.42 0.70 -13.56
C TRP A 180 -4.05 1.45 -12.28
N VAL A 181 -5.00 1.64 -11.38
CA VAL A 181 -4.75 2.25 -10.06
C VAL A 181 -5.32 1.39 -8.96
N ALA A 182 -4.54 1.17 -7.91
CA ALA A 182 -5.00 0.48 -6.72
C ALA A 182 -4.53 1.21 -5.47
N PHE A 183 -5.48 1.64 -4.64
CA PHE A 183 -5.22 2.31 -3.38
C PHE A 183 -5.76 1.47 -2.22
N ALA A 184 -4.88 1.17 -1.26
CA ALA A 184 -5.22 0.54 0.00
C ALA A 184 -5.26 1.60 1.10
N SER A 185 -6.43 1.81 1.70
CA SER A 185 -6.66 2.79 2.76
C SER A 185 -6.85 2.09 4.11
N PHE A 186 -6.43 2.74 5.18
CA PHE A 186 -6.92 2.34 6.51
C PHE A 186 -8.42 2.50 6.61
N ALA A 187 -9.04 1.66 7.44
CA ALA A 187 -10.43 1.74 7.86
C ALA A 187 -10.51 1.71 9.39
N GLY A 188 -11.42 2.50 9.96
CA GLY A 188 -11.58 2.60 11.39
C GLY A 188 -10.37 3.23 12.08
N ARG A 189 -9.97 2.73 13.24
CA ARG A 189 -8.87 3.29 14.03
C ARG A 189 -7.52 2.98 13.40
N ALA A 190 -6.77 4.01 12.99
CA ALA A 190 -5.44 3.88 12.38
C ALA A 190 -4.30 4.44 13.24
N GLY A 191 -4.58 5.25 14.26
CA GLY A 191 -3.61 6.01 15.05
C GLY A 191 -3.41 7.42 14.49
N GLY A 192 -2.55 8.22 15.13
CA GLY A 192 -2.16 9.55 14.68
C GLY A 192 -3.30 10.56 14.43
N GLY A 193 -4.46 10.37 15.07
CA GLY A 193 -5.64 11.21 14.86
C GLY A 193 -6.58 10.73 13.74
N TYR A 194 -6.27 9.62 13.08
CA TYR A 194 -7.16 8.97 12.10
C TYR A 194 -8.07 7.95 12.82
N ASP A 195 -9.21 8.45 13.33
CA ASP A 195 -10.21 7.64 14.03
C ASP A 195 -11.62 8.24 13.83
N PRO A 196 -12.41 7.79 12.85
CA PRO A 196 -12.07 6.72 11.91
C PRO A 196 -11.29 7.19 10.67
N ALA A 197 -10.41 6.37 10.14
CA ALA A 197 -9.91 6.47 8.78
C ALA A 197 -10.98 5.98 7.78
N ALA A 198 -10.90 6.50 6.54
CA ALA A 198 -12.01 6.44 5.58
C ALA A 198 -12.36 5.04 5.05
N GLY A 199 -11.42 4.10 5.01
CA GLY A 199 -11.65 2.84 4.30
C GLY A 199 -11.72 3.03 2.78
N HIS A 200 -12.67 2.34 2.14
CA HIS A 200 -12.97 2.45 0.70
C HIS A 200 -11.79 2.16 -0.23
N SER A 201 -10.89 1.25 0.18
CA SER A 201 -9.82 0.76 -0.69
C SER A 201 -10.37 0.32 -2.04
N SER A 202 -9.75 0.74 -3.15
CA SER A 202 -10.32 0.54 -4.48
C SER A 202 -9.29 0.17 -5.54
N ILE A 203 -9.78 -0.49 -6.60
CA ILE A 203 -9.02 -0.79 -7.81
C ILE A 203 -9.78 -0.20 -8.99
N ARG A 204 -9.06 0.51 -9.88
CA ARG A 204 -9.61 1.18 -11.06
C ARG A 204 -8.88 0.75 -12.32
N THR A 205 -9.63 0.70 -13.40
CA THR A 205 -9.11 0.52 -14.75
C THR A 205 -8.41 1.79 -15.26
N PRO A 206 -7.63 1.72 -16.34
CA PRO A 206 -6.97 2.88 -16.95
C PRO A 206 -7.91 4.02 -17.38
N ASP A 207 -9.17 3.73 -17.67
CA ASP A 207 -10.23 4.70 -17.98
C ASP A 207 -10.95 5.23 -16.72
N GLY A 208 -10.49 4.86 -15.53
CA GLY A 208 -10.97 5.39 -14.25
C GLY A 208 -12.18 4.67 -13.65
N LEU A 209 -12.68 3.58 -14.26
CA LEU A 209 -13.82 2.83 -13.72
C LEU A 209 -13.39 2.03 -12.47
N VAL A 210 -14.18 2.11 -11.42
CA VAL A 210 -14.01 1.27 -10.22
C VAL A 210 -14.45 -0.16 -10.55
N VAL A 211 -13.50 -1.09 -10.52
CA VAL A 211 -13.79 -2.53 -10.76
C VAL A 211 -13.88 -3.34 -9.48
N ALA A 212 -13.33 -2.82 -8.39
CA ALA A 212 -13.48 -3.40 -7.06
C ALA A 212 -13.32 -2.30 -6.01
N GLN A 213 -14.14 -2.33 -4.97
CA GLN A 213 -14.08 -1.41 -3.84
C GLN A 213 -14.49 -2.11 -2.55
N ALA A 214 -13.74 -1.89 -1.48
CA ALA A 214 -14.10 -2.31 -0.12
C ALA A 214 -15.07 -1.30 0.51
N GLY A 215 -15.80 -1.73 1.53
CA GLY A 215 -16.60 -0.84 2.37
C GLY A 215 -15.72 -0.01 3.33
N PRO A 216 -16.34 0.71 4.27
CA PRO A 216 -15.60 1.49 5.27
C PRO A 216 -15.03 0.66 6.44
N GLU A 217 -15.34 -0.64 6.51
CA GLU A 217 -15.08 -1.45 7.69
C GLU A 217 -13.65 -2.01 7.73
N PRO A 218 -13.01 -2.06 8.92
CA PRO A 218 -11.78 -2.81 9.12
C PRO A 218 -11.97 -4.30 8.78
N GLY A 219 -10.94 -4.92 8.23
CA GLY A 219 -10.96 -6.31 7.79
C GLY A 219 -11.51 -6.51 6.37
N ALA A 220 -12.09 -5.47 5.76
CA ALA A 220 -12.55 -5.55 4.38
C ALA A 220 -11.38 -5.59 3.39
N LEU A 221 -11.60 -6.19 2.24
CA LEU A 221 -10.68 -6.16 1.09
C LEU A 221 -11.46 -6.11 -0.22
N ALA A 222 -10.85 -5.52 -1.24
CA ALA A 222 -11.35 -5.56 -2.61
C ALA A 222 -10.33 -6.25 -3.51
N ARG A 223 -10.80 -7.01 -4.51
CA ARG A 223 -9.96 -7.80 -5.40
C ARG A 223 -10.41 -7.68 -6.84
N ALA A 224 -9.46 -7.53 -7.74
CA ALA A 224 -9.68 -7.55 -9.18
C ALA A 224 -8.59 -8.35 -9.91
N THR A 225 -8.87 -8.71 -11.15
CA THR A 225 -7.87 -9.24 -12.09
C THR A 225 -7.50 -8.16 -13.08
N LEU A 226 -6.22 -7.80 -13.13
CA LEU A 226 -5.65 -6.91 -14.13
C LEU A 226 -5.50 -7.71 -15.44
N LEU A 227 -5.86 -7.09 -16.57
CA LEU A 227 -5.89 -7.72 -17.90
C LEU A 227 -4.98 -7.00 -18.89
#